data_b7342a88a8d58f023901feeb974e891e
#
_entry.id   b7342a88a8d58f023901feeb974e891e
#
_cell.length_a   1.000
_cell.length_b   1.000
_cell.length_c   1.000
_cell.angle_alpha   90.00
_cell.angle_beta   90.00
_cell.angle_gamma   90.00
#
_symmetry.space_group_name_H-M   'P 1'
#
loop_
_entity.id
_entity.type
_entity.pdbx_description
1 polymer ?
#
loop_
_entity_poly.entity_id
_entity_poly.type
_entity_poly.pdbx_seq_one_letter_code
_entity_poly.pdbx_strand_id
1 'polypeptide(L)'
;MAEHRGDFPANGSQPTRYTCNDPQAAVHLHERGYVVFDSVISPAECEQALNHFWDWIGEVTGERVVRGWLESYRHWPPALDRGAILAYCGIGQSEFCWGVRDRPKVRKAFSTLWREDDLLVSFDGACVMRPWHYEPSWKSHESWF
;
A
#
# COMPACT_ATOMS: atom_id res chain seq x y z
N MET A 1 -28.78 -9.71 5.67
CA MET A 1 -27.62 -9.12 4.97
C MET A 1 -26.63 -10.26 4.76
N ALA A 2 -26.43 -10.71 3.51
CA ALA A 2 -25.49 -11.79 3.20
C ALA A 2 -24.07 -11.22 3.28
N GLU A 3 -23.24 -11.82 4.12
CA GLU A 3 -21.81 -11.53 4.17
C GLU A 3 -21.19 -11.94 2.81
N HIS A 4 -20.87 -10.96 1.97
CA HIS A 4 -20.03 -11.16 0.80
C HIS A 4 -18.58 -11.33 1.28
N ARG A 5 -18.19 -12.54 1.65
CA ARG A 5 -16.77 -12.91 1.74
C ARG A 5 -16.26 -12.98 0.30
N GLY A 6 -15.45 -12.02 -0.10
CA GLY A 6 -14.78 -12.06 -1.40
C GLY A 6 -14.00 -13.37 -1.54
N ASP A 7 -14.37 -14.18 -2.53
CA ASP A 7 -13.68 -15.43 -2.86
C ASP A 7 -12.30 -15.12 -3.43
N PHE A 8 -11.32 -14.95 -2.56
CA PHE A 8 -9.91 -15.07 -2.99
C PHE A 8 -9.67 -16.50 -3.48
N PRO A 9 -8.93 -16.70 -4.57
CA PRO A 9 -8.70 -18.02 -5.13
C PRO A 9 -8.07 -18.96 -4.10
N ALA A 10 -8.83 -19.95 -3.66
CA ALA A 10 -8.49 -20.86 -2.56
C ALA A 10 -7.31 -21.80 -2.85
N ASN A 11 -6.79 -21.84 -4.08
CA ASN A 11 -5.84 -22.86 -4.55
C ASN A 11 -4.55 -22.30 -5.16
N GLY A 12 -3.97 -21.23 -4.63
CA GLY A 12 -2.65 -20.75 -5.11
C GLY A 12 -2.62 -20.27 -6.58
N SER A 13 -3.77 -20.23 -7.27
CA SER A 13 -3.86 -19.64 -8.59
C SER A 13 -3.67 -18.13 -8.50
N GLN A 14 -2.86 -17.58 -9.40
CA GLN A 14 -2.66 -16.13 -9.47
C GLN A 14 -4.00 -15.45 -9.80
N PRO A 15 -4.33 -14.34 -9.12
CA PRO A 15 -5.55 -13.60 -9.42
C PRO A 15 -5.50 -13.03 -10.85
N THR A 16 -6.67 -12.93 -11.47
CA THR A 16 -6.79 -12.24 -12.77
C THR A 16 -6.28 -10.81 -12.63
N ARG A 17 -5.43 -10.38 -13.57
CA ARG A 17 -4.84 -9.04 -13.61
C ARG A 17 -5.38 -8.26 -14.78
N TYR A 18 -5.65 -6.98 -14.56
CA TYR A 18 -6.22 -6.08 -15.56
C TYR A 18 -5.24 -4.95 -15.85
N THR A 19 -5.29 -4.42 -17.08
CA THR A 19 -4.62 -3.14 -17.36
C THR A 19 -5.44 -1.98 -16.79
N CYS A 20 -4.79 -0.84 -16.54
CA CYS A 20 -5.47 0.34 -15.97
C CYS A 20 -6.62 0.88 -16.84
N ASN A 21 -6.68 0.48 -18.12
CA ASN A 21 -7.70 0.94 -19.08
C ASN A 21 -8.81 -0.10 -19.31
N ASP A 22 -8.72 -1.27 -18.71
CA ASP A 22 -9.65 -2.36 -19.00
C ASP A 22 -10.98 -2.13 -18.28
N PRO A 23 -12.10 -1.93 -19.00
CA PRO A 23 -13.41 -1.72 -18.40
C PRO A 23 -13.92 -2.96 -17.64
N GLN A 24 -13.40 -4.15 -17.92
CA GLN A 24 -13.76 -5.38 -17.21
C GLN A 24 -13.24 -5.36 -15.75
N ALA A 25 -12.26 -4.53 -15.45
CA ALA A 25 -11.77 -4.35 -14.08
C ALA A 25 -12.88 -3.88 -13.12
N ALA A 26 -13.72 -2.95 -13.56
CA ALA A 26 -14.85 -2.47 -12.76
C ALA A 26 -15.94 -3.54 -12.59
N VAL A 27 -16.19 -4.35 -13.61
CA VAL A 27 -17.13 -5.49 -13.54
C VAL A 27 -16.62 -6.52 -12.55
N HIS A 28 -15.35 -6.89 -12.65
CA HIS A 28 -14.72 -7.84 -11.73
C HIS A 28 -14.76 -7.35 -10.27
N LEU A 29 -14.45 -6.07 -10.05
CA LEU A 29 -14.55 -5.46 -8.72
C LEU A 29 -15.97 -5.56 -8.16
N HIS A 30 -16.98 -5.28 -8.98
CA HIS A 30 -18.38 -5.36 -8.56
C HIS A 30 -18.81 -6.79 -8.19
N GLU A 31 -18.37 -7.77 -8.99
CA GLU A 31 -18.77 -9.18 -8.81
C GLU A 31 -17.98 -9.90 -7.70
N ARG A 32 -16.71 -9.53 -7.50
CA ARG A 32 -15.78 -10.25 -6.63
C ARG A 32 -15.34 -9.48 -5.38
N GLY A 33 -15.63 -8.18 -5.33
CA GLY A 33 -15.23 -7.30 -4.22
C GLY A 33 -13.76 -6.86 -4.23
N TYR A 34 -12.96 -7.31 -5.21
CA TYR A 34 -11.57 -6.89 -5.39
C TYR A 34 -11.21 -6.83 -6.87
N VAL A 35 -10.12 -6.14 -7.19
CA VAL A 35 -9.49 -6.16 -8.52
C VAL A 35 -7.98 -5.98 -8.39
N VAL A 36 -7.22 -6.61 -9.28
CA VAL A 36 -5.77 -6.48 -9.35
C VAL A 36 -5.38 -5.87 -10.68
N PHE A 37 -4.69 -4.73 -10.64
CA PHE A 37 -4.11 -4.11 -11.83
C PHE A 37 -2.66 -4.55 -12.02
N ASP A 38 -2.26 -4.77 -13.26
CA ASP A 38 -0.90 -5.12 -13.63
C ASP A 38 -0.11 -3.88 -14.06
N SER A 39 1.19 -3.90 -13.76
CA SER A 39 2.17 -2.93 -14.28
C SER A 39 1.79 -1.46 -14.07
N VAL A 40 1.18 -1.15 -12.93
CA VAL A 40 0.72 0.21 -12.58
C VAL A 40 1.91 1.14 -12.38
N ILE A 41 2.96 0.65 -11.70
CA ILE A 41 4.25 1.33 -11.55
C ILE A 41 5.38 0.39 -11.97
N SER A 42 6.44 0.93 -12.56
CA SER A 42 7.61 0.17 -12.99
C SER A 42 8.49 -0.23 -11.80
N PRO A 43 9.37 -1.24 -11.96
CA PRO A 43 10.35 -1.58 -10.92
C PRO A 43 11.22 -0.40 -10.47
N ALA A 44 11.62 0.47 -11.40
CA ALA A 44 12.40 1.67 -11.07
C ALA A 44 11.60 2.67 -10.23
N GLU A 45 10.31 2.86 -10.53
CA GLU A 45 9.41 3.69 -9.73
C GLU A 45 9.13 3.08 -8.36
N CYS A 46 9.04 1.74 -8.25
CA CYS A 46 8.94 1.06 -6.96
C CYS A 46 10.18 1.33 -6.09
N GLU A 47 11.38 1.21 -6.67
CA GLU A 47 12.63 1.46 -5.95
C GLU A 47 12.73 2.93 -5.52
N GLN A 48 12.34 3.86 -6.38
CA GLN A 48 12.28 5.28 -6.02
C GLN A 48 11.33 5.53 -4.84
N ALA A 49 10.12 4.97 -4.88
CA ALA A 49 9.17 5.10 -3.79
C ALA A 49 9.72 4.50 -2.48
N LEU A 50 10.39 3.34 -2.54
CA LEU A 50 11.06 2.76 -1.37
C LEU A 50 12.17 3.66 -0.83
N ASN A 51 12.96 4.31 -1.69
CA ASN A 51 13.98 5.26 -1.24
C ASN A 51 13.33 6.41 -0.48
N HIS A 52 12.30 7.06 -1.02
CA HIS A 52 11.58 8.14 -0.34
C HIS A 52 10.96 7.68 0.99
N PHE A 53 10.49 6.44 1.10
CA PHE A 53 10.02 5.89 2.37
C PHE A 53 11.16 5.76 3.39
N TRP A 54 12.32 5.25 2.98
CA TRP A 54 13.46 5.09 3.87
C TRP A 54 14.07 6.43 4.30
N ASP A 55 14.08 7.42 3.42
CA ASP A 55 14.48 8.79 3.75
C ASP A 55 13.53 9.38 4.80
N TRP A 56 12.22 9.27 4.57
CA TRP A 56 11.20 9.74 5.52
C TRP A 56 11.31 9.07 6.89
N ILE A 57 11.45 7.73 6.97
CA ILE A 57 11.53 7.03 8.26
C ILE A 57 12.85 7.34 8.98
N GLY A 58 13.93 7.52 8.26
CA GLY A 58 15.20 8.00 8.80
C GLY A 58 15.02 9.36 9.46
N GLU A 59 14.47 10.32 8.74
CA GLU A 59 14.22 11.68 9.25
C GLU A 59 13.35 11.65 10.52
N VAL A 60 12.18 11.02 10.51
CA VAL A 60 11.26 11.02 11.67
C VAL A 60 11.78 10.23 12.86
N THR A 61 12.75 9.35 12.66
CA THR A 61 13.39 8.59 13.75
C THR A 61 14.74 9.15 14.18
N GLY A 62 15.23 10.22 13.54
CA GLY A 62 16.56 10.77 13.76
C GLY A 62 17.63 9.74 13.41
N GLU A 63 17.55 9.15 12.24
CA GLU A 63 18.47 8.16 11.67
C GLU A 63 18.63 6.87 12.51
N ARG A 64 17.70 6.60 13.42
CA ARG A 64 17.75 5.39 14.26
C ARG A 64 17.22 4.14 13.54
N VAL A 65 16.33 4.29 12.56
CA VAL A 65 15.86 3.21 11.68
C VAL A 65 16.62 3.27 10.39
N VAL A 66 17.36 2.21 10.07
CA VAL A 66 18.26 2.15 8.91
C VAL A 66 17.85 1.01 7.98
N ARG A 67 17.70 1.32 6.70
CA ARG A 67 17.35 0.33 5.67
C ARG A 67 18.33 -0.85 5.67
N GLY A 68 17.80 -2.07 5.73
CA GLY A 68 18.59 -3.31 5.70
C GLY A 68 19.24 -3.71 7.02
N TRP A 69 19.19 -2.87 8.06
CA TRP A 69 19.65 -3.22 9.40
C TRP A 69 18.47 -3.54 10.32
N LEU A 70 18.09 -4.83 10.37
CA LEU A 70 16.87 -5.31 11.04
C LEU A 70 16.79 -4.95 12.52
N GLU A 71 17.94 -4.98 13.24
CA GLU A 71 17.98 -4.61 14.67
C GLU A 71 17.56 -3.15 14.89
N SER A 72 17.81 -2.27 13.93
CA SER A 72 17.42 -0.86 14.01
C SER A 72 15.90 -0.67 14.01
N TYR A 73 15.14 -1.62 13.48
CA TYR A 73 13.68 -1.53 13.37
C TYR A 73 12.95 -1.58 14.72
N ARG A 74 13.65 -1.94 15.80
CA ARG A 74 13.15 -1.76 17.18
C ARG A 74 12.92 -0.29 17.55
N HIS A 75 13.58 0.63 16.85
CA HIS A 75 13.42 2.08 17.04
C HIS A 75 12.24 2.66 16.23
N TRP A 76 11.47 1.81 15.57
CA TRP A 76 10.22 2.21 14.93
C TRP A 76 9.29 2.82 15.98
N PRO A 77 8.84 4.07 15.82
CA PRO A 77 8.07 4.74 16.85
C PRO A 77 6.72 4.03 17.07
N PRO A 78 6.39 3.65 18.32
CA PRO A 78 5.09 3.02 18.60
C PRO A 78 3.89 3.87 18.21
N ALA A 79 4.02 5.19 18.26
CA ALA A 79 2.98 6.13 17.83
C ALA A 79 2.72 6.07 16.32
N LEU A 80 3.68 5.59 15.52
CA LEU A 80 3.54 5.43 14.07
C LEU A 80 2.98 4.06 13.69
N ASP A 81 3.00 3.10 14.62
CA ASP A 81 2.70 1.70 14.35
C ASP A 81 1.43 1.26 15.07
N ARG A 82 0.30 1.54 14.46
CA ARG A 82 -0.98 0.93 14.87
C ARG A 82 -1.28 -0.25 13.96
N GLY A 83 -0.59 -1.38 14.22
CA GLY A 83 -0.78 -2.58 13.43
C GLY A 83 -0.42 -2.38 11.95
N ALA A 84 0.78 -1.82 11.66
CA ALA A 84 1.31 -1.49 10.34
C ALA A 84 0.71 -0.26 9.61
N ILE A 85 -0.28 0.44 10.19
CA ILE A 85 -0.79 1.69 9.61
C ILE A 85 0.02 2.88 10.13
N LEU A 86 0.70 3.56 9.21
CA LEU A 86 1.40 4.81 9.46
C LEU A 86 0.49 5.98 9.10
N ALA A 87 -0.05 6.68 10.11
CA ALA A 87 -1.00 7.78 9.91
C ALA A 87 -0.48 9.13 10.45
N TYR A 88 0.75 9.18 10.97
CA TYR A 88 1.30 10.33 11.66
C TYR A 88 2.61 10.83 11.03
N CYS A 89 3.20 11.85 11.62
CA CYS A 89 4.48 12.44 11.21
C CYS A 89 4.54 12.85 9.74
N GLY A 90 3.39 13.28 9.17
CA GLY A 90 3.35 13.82 7.82
C GLY A 90 3.47 12.78 6.70
N ILE A 91 3.41 11.47 6.98
CA ILE A 91 3.55 10.42 5.95
C ILE A 91 2.61 10.63 4.76
N GLY A 92 1.36 11.02 5.01
CA GLY A 92 0.38 11.30 3.98
C GLY A 92 0.77 12.45 3.02
N GLN A 93 1.72 13.31 3.42
CA GLN A 93 2.26 14.41 2.62
C GLN A 93 3.71 14.14 2.15
N SER A 94 4.26 12.98 2.47
CA SER A 94 5.63 12.63 2.09
C SER A 94 5.77 12.41 0.58
N GLU A 95 7.00 12.55 0.08
CA GLU A 95 7.34 12.21 -1.30
C GLU A 95 7.07 10.74 -1.63
N PHE A 96 7.15 9.86 -0.63
CA PHE A 96 6.74 8.46 -0.77
C PHE A 96 5.27 8.34 -1.19
N CYS A 97 4.34 8.94 -0.44
CA CYS A 97 2.91 8.84 -0.74
C CYS A 97 2.55 9.59 -2.02
N TRP A 98 3.05 10.82 -2.21
CA TRP A 98 2.80 11.59 -3.41
C TRP A 98 3.43 10.96 -4.65
N GLY A 99 4.64 10.41 -4.53
CA GLY A 99 5.32 9.71 -5.61
C GLY A 99 4.54 8.50 -6.16
N VAL A 100 3.66 7.90 -5.37
CA VAL A 100 2.76 6.82 -5.81
C VAL A 100 1.43 7.39 -6.33
N ARG A 101 0.80 8.30 -5.57
CA ARG A 101 -0.54 8.84 -5.88
C ARG A 101 -0.60 9.59 -7.21
N ASP A 102 0.44 10.34 -7.53
CA ASP A 102 0.50 11.17 -8.75
C ASP A 102 0.88 10.40 -10.02
N ARG A 103 1.11 9.08 -9.92
CA ARG A 103 1.43 8.28 -11.12
C ARG A 103 0.22 8.22 -12.06
N PRO A 104 0.44 8.50 -13.37
CA PRO A 104 -0.66 8.53 -14.34
C PRO A 104 -1.47 7.24 -14.40
N LYS A 105 -0.80 6.08 -14.27
CA LYS A 105 -1.48 4.78 -14.27
C LYS A 105 -2.25 4.51 -12.97
N VAL A 106 -1.80 5.04 -11.81
CA VAL A 106 -2.56 4.97 -10.56
C VAL A 106 -3.85 5.76 -10.71
N ARG A 107 -3.77 7.01 -11.16
CA ARG A 107 -4.94 7.84 -11.45
C ARG A 107 -5.86 7.17 -12.47
N LYS A 108 -5.29 6.60 -13.54
CA LYS A 108 -6.07 5.91 -14.58
C LYS A 108 -6.80 4.67 -14.04
N ALA A 109 -6.19 3.89 -13.16
CA ALA A 109 -6.86 2.76 -12.52
C ALA A 109 -8.11 3.21 -11.77
N PHE A 110 -8.00 4.26 -10.96
CA PHE A 110 -9.14 4.80 -10.22
C PHE A 110 -10.20 5.43 -11.16
N SER A 111 -9.79 6.19 -12.16
CA SER A 111 -10.75 6.77 -13.11
C SER A 111 -11.50 5.70 -13.91
N THR A 112 -10.86 4.59 -14.22
CA THR A 112 -11.50 3.44 -14.88
C THR A 112 -12.55 2.77 -13.98
N LEU A 113 -12.24 2.60 -12.69
CA LEU A 113 -13.16 1.99 -11.74
C LEU A 113 -14.37 2.88 -11.46
N TRP A 114 -14.16 4.17 -11.27
CA TRP A 114 -15.23 5.11 -10.92
C TRP A 114 -15.89 5.75 -12.14
N ARG A 115 -15.32 5.57 -13.35
CA ARG A 115 -15.79 6.20 -14.60
C ARG A 115 -15.84 7.73 -14.48
N GLU A 116 -14.85 8.28 -13.79
CA GLU A 116 -14.71 9.70 -13.48
C GLU A 116 -13.22 10.08 -13.54
N ASP A 117 -12.90 11.17 -14.23
CA ASP A 117 -11.53 11.64 -14.35
C ASP A 117 -11.20 12.78 -13.37
N ASP A 118 -12.21 13.49 -12.88
CA ASP A 118 -12.04 14.53 -11.85
C ASP A 118 -12.02 13.93 -10.45
N LEU A 119 -10.85 13.44 -10.06
CA LEU A 119 -10.64 12.69 -8.83
C LEU A 119 -9.98 13.56 -7.77
N LEU A 120 -10.50 13.47 -6.55
CA LEU A 120 -9.86 14.02 -5.35
C LEU A 120 -8.94 12.98 -4.72
N VAL A 121 -7.81 13.45 -4.17
CA VAL A 121 -6.85 12.61 -3.45
C VAL A 121 -7.06 12.75 -1.94
N SER A 122 -7.23 11.62 -1.25
CA SER A 122 -7.27 11.57 0.21
C SER A 122 -5.86 11.72 0.80
N PHE A 123 -5.77 12.44 1.92
CA PHE A 123 -4.54 12.63 2.69
C PHE A 123 -4.49 11.64 3.86
N ASP A 124 -4.46 10.37 3.55
CA ASP A 124 -4.34 9.31 4.54
C ASP A 124 -2.88 8.86 4.72
N GLY A 125 -2.67 7.72 5.33
CA GLY A 125 -1.35 7.19 5.64
C GLY A 125 -0.84 6.16 4.65
N ALA A 126 0.08 5.34 5.14
CA ALA A 126 0.62 4.19 4.44
C ALA A 126 0.51 2.94 5.31
N CYS A 127 0.46 1.78 4.67
CA CYS A 127 0.55 0.50 5.37
C CYS A 127 1.93 -0.11 5.10
N VAL A 128 2.70 -0.30 6.18
CA VAL A 128 4.06 -0.86 6.11
C VAL A 128 4.24 -1.92 7.18
N MET A 129 4.47 -3.15 6.76
CA MET A 129 4.66 -4.28 7.66
C MET A 129 6.15 -4.53 7.90
N ARG A 130 6.55 -4.62 9.16
CA ARG A 130 7.91 -5.00 9.54
C ARG A 130 8.10 -6.53 9.37
N PRO A 131 9.35 -7.02 9.23
CA PRO A 131 9.64 -8.44 9.05
C PRO A 131 9.40 -9.23 10.34
N TRP A 132 8.17 -9.59 10.61
CA TRP A 132 7.75 -10.31 11.82
C TRP A 132 8.38 -11.71 11.95
N HIS A 133 8.94 -12.28 10.90
CA HIS A 133 9.73 -13.52 10.98
C HIS A 133 11.04 -13.31 11.77
N TYR A 134 11.58 -12.10 11.74
CA TYR A 134 12.76 -11.72 12.53
C TYR A 134 12.38 -11.43 13.98
N GLU A 135 11.31 -10.68 14.20
CA GLU A 135 10.81 -10.30 15.53
C GLU A 135 9.28 -10.51 15.59
N PRO A 136 8.83 -11.63 16.23
CA PRO A 136 7.41 -11.99 16.24
C PRO A 136 6.47 -10.94 16.82
N SER A 137 6.94 -10.06 17.70
CA SER A 137 6.13 -8.98 18.27
C SER A 137 5.72 -7.92 17.23
N TRP A 138 6.31 -7.94 16.04
CA TRP A 138 5.97 -7.05 14.92
C TRP A 138 4.84 -7.59 14.04
N LYS A 139 4.34 -8.78 14.34
CA LYS A 139 3.21 -9.33 13.62
C LYS A 139 1.97 -8.47 13.86
N SER A 140 1.33 -8.03 12.78
CA SER A 140 0.04 -7.34 12.86
C SER A 140 -1.03 -8.30 13.43
N HIS A 141 -1.99 -7.76 14.17
CA HIS A 141 -3.07 -8.56 14.74
C HIS A 141 -3.90 -9.24 13.65
N GLU A 142 -4.43 -10.43 13.95
CA GLU A 142 -5.21 -11.24 12.99
C GLU A 142 -6.58 -10.64 12.62
N SER A 143 -6.99 -9.57 13.29
CA SER A 143 -8.32 -8.94 13.13
C SER A 143 -8.32 -7.68 12.27
N TRP A 144 -7.59 -7.69 11.16
CA TRP A 144 -7.59 -6.55 10.23
C TRP A 144 -8.83 -6.50 9.33
N PHE A 145 -9.59 -7.59 9.25
CA PHE A 145 -10.79 -7.74 8.42
C PHE A 145 -11.93 -8.42 9.20
#